data_eafaa7f7321631951c6de598197741c8
#
_entry.id   eafaa7f7321631951c6de598197741c8
#
_cell.length_a   1.000
_cell.length_b   1.000
_cell.length_c   1.000
_cell.angle_alpha   90.00
_cell.angle_beta   90.00
_cell.angle_gamma   90.00
#
_symmetry.space_group_name_H-M   'P 1'
#
loop_
_entity.id
_entity.type
_entity.pdbx_description
1 polymer ?
#
loop_
_entity_poly.entity_id
_entity_poly.type
_entity_poly.pdbx_seq_one_letter_code
_entity_poly.pdbx_strand_id
1 'polypeptide(L)'
;MSKQSTTDVLICGAGAAGLTLAIDLARRGVAFRLIDKLAGPFAGSRGKGIQPRTQEVFEDLGLIDRLAAVGSVYPPQREYHDGAQHQDSDESDILFAPPTAQEPYRTPLMVPQFQTEAVLRLRLFELGHVPEYGYELQTFEQDAGGVTAHLISPNEAETVRCRYLVGGDGGRSLVRHVLQINFPGETLGVRAIVADLRLDGLSRDVRHRFNGGDMARQMVFSPLPHTDLFQLQAPVALEGEADLSVSGLQRLIDARQPGSGILVRGVTWASAYLMNARLAERYRVGRVLLMGDAAHIHPPTGGQGLNTSVQDAYNLGWKLGAVLAGAPETLLDSYEEERRPIAAQMLGIVTGLLEKAKHGDMRRGRELHQLGLGYPGSSLSLEMPERRGGVLAGDRAPDALLLGAGGQPRRLFDVLKGTHWTLIVRGQIEASLPATNPGLRIVQVGEGGEFIDTNDVFGSVYGLAEGELLLIRPDGYVGAVLPVAESRRLTAYLANVLPESPTLSSNQNGRAASAWLAPSEVQVAVPGGD
;
A
#
# COMPACT_ATOMS: atom_id res chain seq x y z
N MET A 1 -36.82 12.82 7.35
CA MET A 1 -35.85 13.79 6.79
C MET A 1 -34.56 13.02 6.62
N SER A 2 -33.91 13.05 5.45
CA SER A 2 -32.59 12.41 5.29
C SER A 2 -31.59 13.13 6.20
N LYS A 3 -30.74 12.34 6.86
CA LYS A 3 -29.63 12.88 7.66
C LYS A 3 -28.65 13.60 6.75
N GLN A 4 -28.12 14.72 7.18
CA GLN A 4 -27.10 15.47 6.48
C GLN A 4 -25.82 15.53 7.32
N SER A 5 -24.68 15.29 6.71
CA SER A 5 -23.38 15.40 7.36
C SER A 5 -22.33 15.99 6.42
N THR A 6 -21.21 16.43 6.98
CA THR A 6 -20.09 17.01 6.24
C THR A 6 -18.78 16.38 6.68
N THR A 7 -17.83 16.27 5.73
CA THR A 7 -16.45 15.82 5.99
C THR A 7 -15.51 16.41 4.93
N ASP A 8 -14.21 16.38 5.13
CA ASP A 8 -13.27 16.78 4.07
C ASP A 8 -13.15 15.69 3.01
N VAL A 9 -13.00 14.42 3.42
CA VAL A 9 -12.84 13.30 2.49
C VAL A 9 -13.84 12.19 2.81
N LEU A 10 -14.59 11.74 1.80
CA LEU A 10 -15.38 10.51 1.87
C LEU A 10 -14.62 9.40 1.15
N ILE A 11 -14.29 8.33 1.86
CA ILE A 11 -13.61 7.15 1.32
C ILE A 11 -14.63 6.01 1.21
N CYS A 12 -14.85 5.51 0.00
CA CYS A 12 -15.75 4.39 -0.27
C CYS A 12 -14.96 3.09 -0.44
N GLY A 13 -15.14 2.14 0.48
CA GLY A 13 -14.45 0.86 0.54
C GLY A 13 -13.41 0.78 1.66
N ALA A 14 -13.66 -0.09 2.66
CA ALA A 14 -12.79 -0.30 3.82
C ALA A 14 -11.88 -1.54 3.68
N GLY A 15 -11.45 -1.85 2.45
CA GLY A 15 -10.36 -2.79 2.18
C GLY A 15 -8.98 -2.19 2.47
N ALA A 16 -7.92 -2.92 2.14
CA ALA A 16 -6.54 -2.51 2.45
C ALA A 16 -6.19 -1.10 1.94
N ALA A 17 -6.62 -0.70 0.73
CA ALA A 17 -6.37 0.65 0.20
C ALA A 17 -7.11 1.72 1.02
N GLY A 18 -8.41 1.54 1.27
CA GLY A 18 -9.21 2.51 2.04
C GLY A 18 -8.71 2.68 3.46
N LEU A 19 -8.36 1.58 4.13
CA LEU A 19 -7.77 1.60 5.46
C LEU A 19 -6.41 2.31 5.48
N THR A 20 -5.55 2.08 4.47
CA THR A 20 -4.25 2.75 4.35
C THR A 20 -4.42 4.25 4.17
N LEU A 21 -5.31 4.67 3.27
CA LEU A 21 -5.61 6.09 3.06
C LEU A 21 -6.16 6.74 4.34
N ALA A 22 -7.10 6.09 5.01
CA ALA A 22 -7.68 6.57 6.26
C ALA A 22 -6.62 6.74 7.36
N ILE A 23 -5.67 5.80 7.49
CA ILE A 23 -4.55 5.90 8.44
C ILE A 23 -3.67 7.11 8.10
N ASP A 24 -3.31 7.31 6.82
CA ASP A 24 -2.44 8.44 6.45
C ASP A 24 -3.15 9.78 6.63
N LEU A 25 -4.44 9.89 6.29
CA LEU A 25 -5.24 11.09 6.55
C LEU A 25 -5.42 11.36 8.05
N ALA A 26 -5.63 10.33 8.88
CA ALA A 26 -5.70 10.47 10.33
C ALA A 26 -4.39 11.01 10.91
N ARG A 27 -3.23 10.51 10.45
CA ARG A 27 -1.90 11.01 10.85
C ARG A 27 -1.69 12.49 10.51
N ARG A 28 -2.41 13.00 9.51
CA ARG A 28 -2.35 14.39 9.04
C ARG A 28 -3.43 15.28 9.65
N GLY A 29 -4.29 14.73 10.52
CA GLY A 29 -5.40 15.47 11.13
C GLY A 29 -6.50 15.89 10.15
N VAL A 30 -6.61 15.22 9.01
CA VAL A 30 -7.66 15.47 8.01
C VAL A 30 -8.96 14.80 8.45
N ALA A 31 -10.07 15.51 8.39
CA ALA A 31 -11.38 14.96 8.67
C ALA A 31 -11.85 14.06 7.50
N PHE A 32 -12.21 12.82 7.80
CA PHE A 32 -12.72 11.87 6.79
C PHE A 32 -13.79 10.96 7.35
N ARG A 33 -14.53 10.33 6.45
CA ARG A 33 -15.37 9.16 6.74
C ARG A 33 -14.93 8.01 5.84
N LEU A 34 -14.77 6.83 6.42
CA LEU A 34 -14.46 5.59 5.71
C LEU A 34 -15.67 4.67 5.79
N ILE A 35 -16.35 4.45 4.67
CA ILE A 35 -17.56 3.63 4.58
C ILE A 35 -17.31 2.33 3.81
N ASP A 36 -18.05 1.28 4.15
CA ASP A 36 -18.12 0.05 3.38
C ASP A 36 -19.54 -0.52 3.37
N LYS A 37 -19.99 -1.02 2.21
CA LYS A 37 -21.31 -1.63 2.05
C LYS A 37 -21.47 -2.99 2.73
N LEU A 38 -20.35 -3.69 3.01
CA LEU A 38 -20.37 -4.93 3.76
C LEU A 38 -20.85 -4.67 5.18
N ALA A 39 -21.54 -5.63 5.79
CA ALA A 39 -22.01 -5.55 7.17
C ALA A 39 -20.86 -5.63 8.20
N GLY A 40 -19.65 -5.96 7.77
CA GLY A 40 -18.47 -6.10 8.62
C GLY A 40 -17.20 -6.33 7.82
N PRO A 41 -16.07 -6.55 8.49
CA PRO A 41 -14.78 -6.76 7.85
C PRO A 41 -14.78 -7.95 6.88
N PHE A 42 -14.02 -7.82 5.79
CA PHE A 42 -13.80 -8.92 4.87
C PHE A 42 -13.04 -10.08 5.56
N ALA A 43 -13.55 -11.30 5.41
CA ALA A 43 -13.08 -12.47 6.16
C ALA A 43 -12.14 -13.40 5.36
N GLY A 44 -11.88 -13.11 4.08
CA GLY A 44 -11.12 -14.00 3.18
C GLY A 44 -9.65 -13.63 3.03
N SER A 45 -8.88 -14.57 2.50
CA SER A 45 -7.45 -14.40 2.24
C SER A 45 -7.12 -14.18 0.77
N ARG A 46 -7.97 -13.51 -0.01
CA ARG A 46 -7.76 -13.31 -1.45
C ARG A 46 -6.32 -12.89 -1.77
N GLY A 47 -5.76 -11.93 -1.03
CA GLY A 47 -4.35 -11.56 -1.00
C GLY A 47 -3.65 -12.16 0.22
N LYS A 48 -2.37 -12.54 0.07
CA LYS A 48 -1.57 -13.05 1.20
C LYS A 48 -0.09 -12.67 1.15
N GLY A 49 0.33 -11.88 0.17
CA GLY A 49 1.73 -11.49 0.01
C GLY A 49 1.91 -9.98 0.18
N ILE A 50 2.74 -9.58 1.14
CA ILE A 50 3.16 -8.19 1.31
C ILE A 50 4.56 -8.07 0.74
N GLN A 51 4.67 -7.33 -0.37
CA GLN A 51 5.93 -7.16 -1.10
C GLN A 51 6.88 -6.20 -0.36
N PRO A 52 8.20 -6.29 -0.58
CA PRO A 52 9.21 -5.47 0.09
C PRO A 52 8.90 -3.97 0.12
N ARG A 53 8.52 -3.37 -1.01
CA ARG A 53 8.16 -1.93 -1.03
C ARG A 53 6.97 -1.61 -0.12
N THR A 54 5.97 -2.49 -0.09
CA THR A 54 4.80 -2.31 0.78
C THR A 54 5.15 -2.50 2.27
N GLN A 55 6.16 -3.33 2.58
CA GLN A 55 6.68 -3.44 3.94
C GLN A 55 7.32 -2.12 4.40
N GLU A 56 8.05 -1.39 3.52
CA GLU A 56 8.57 -0.05 3.81
C GLU A 56 7.44 0.95 4.09
N VAL A 57 6.36 0.93 3.30
CA VAL A 57 5.16 1.75 3.55
C VAL A 57 4.57 1.44 4.93
N PHE A 58 4.45 0.16 5.26
CA PHE A 58 3.91 -0.26 6.55
C PHE A 58 4.85 0.03 7.72
N GLU A 59 6.16 0.10 7.49
CA GLU A 59 7.11 0.59 8.50
C GLU A 59 6.85 2.07 8.84
N ASP A 60 6.71 2.94 7.82
CA ASP A 60 6.39 4.35 8.07
C ASP A 60 5.04 4.53 8.78
N LEU A 61 4.03 3.73 8.41
CA LEU A 61 2.72 3.76 9.06
C LEU A 61 2.71 3.15 10.49
N GLY A 62 3.84 2.55 10.93
CA GLY A 62 3.98 1.93 12.26
C GLY A 62 3.28 0.58 12.38
N LEU A 63 3.22 -0.20 11.30
CA LEU A 63 2.46 -1.45 11.19
C LEU A 63 3.33 -2.70 11.03
N ILE A 64 4.60 -2.54 10.61
CA ILE A 64 5.40 -3.68 10.12
C ILE A 64 5.63 -4.74 11.19
N ASP A 65 5.92 -4.36 12.44
CA ASP A 65 6.16 -5.33 13.53
C ASP A 65 4.91 -6.17 13.83
N ARG A 66 3.73 -5.55 13.77
CA ARG A 66 2.45 -6.25 13.98
C ARG A 66 2.13 -7.19 12.83
N LEU A 67 2.43 -6.78 11.60
CA LEU A 67 2.26 -7.63 10.43
C LEU A 67 3.24 -8.81 10.46
N ALA A 68 4.48 -8.59 10.90
CA ALA A 68 5.46 -9.65 11.11
C ALA A 68 5.01 -10.63 12.20
N ALA A 69 4.39 -10.13 13.28
CA ALA A 69 3.90 -10.97 14.38
C ALA A 69 2.73 -11.88 13.99
N VAL A 70 1.90 -11.48 13.02
CA VAL A 70 0.77 -12.29 12.51
C VAL A 70 1.07 -12.95 11.16
N GLY A 71 2.25 -12.71 10.61
CA GLY A 71 2.72 -13.23 9.33
C GLY A 71 3.83 -14.26 9.47
N SER A 72 4.34 -14.71 8.35
CA SER A 72 5.55 -15.55 8.26
C SER A 72 6.27 -15.31 6.93
N VAL A 73 7.49 -15.81 6.82
CA VAL A 73 8.08 -16.06 5.50
C VAL A 73 7.28 -17.15 4.80
N TYR A 74 7.32 -17.17 3.47
CA TYR A 74 6.69 -18.26 2.73
C TYR A 74 7.40 -19.57 3.02
N PRO A 75 6.68 -20.66 3.36
CA PRO A 75 7.29 -21.97 3.56
C PRO A 75 7.79 -22.55 2.23
N PRO A 76 8.72 -23.50 2.27
CA PRO A 76 9.18 -24.24 1.10
C PRO A 76 8.03 -24.82 0.28
N GLN A 77 8.28 -25.15 -0.99
CA GLN A 77 7.27 -25.75 -1.86
C GLN A 77 7.52 -27.25 -2.03
N ARG A 78 6.46 -28.04 -1.89
CA ARG A 78 6.43 -29.48 -2.19
C ARG A 78 5.56 -29.70 -3.41
N GLU A 79 6.13 -30.39 -4.43
CA GLU A 79 5.42 -30.68 -5.67
C GLU A 79 4.94 -32.12 -5.71
N TYR A 80 3.78 -32.32 -6.35
CA TYR A 80 3.15 -33.62 -6.55
C TYR A 80 2.70 -33.75 -8.01
N HIS A 81 3.08 -34.85 -8.67
CA HIS A 81 2.66 -35.17 -10.02
C HIS A 81 2.06 -36.58 -10.04
N ASP A 82 0.85 -36.73 -10.57
CA ASP A 82 0.14 -38.01 -10.71
C ASP A 82 0.11 -38.88 -9.45
N GLY A 83 -0.03 -38.23 -8.29
CA GLY A 83 -0.06 -38.90 -6.98
C GLY A 83 1.30 -39.22 -6.35
N ALA A 84 2.37 -39.10 -7.10
CA ALA A 84 3.71 -39.28 -6.54
C ALA A 84 4.23 -37.97 -5.97
N GLN A 85 4.82 -38.03 -4.77
CA GLN A 85 5.58 -36.90 -4.21
C GLN A 85 6.88 -36.79 -5.03
N HIS A 86 7.10 -35.62 -5.64
CA HIS A 86 8.40 -35.24 -6.13
C HIS A 86 9.18 -34.53 -5.02
N GLN A 87 10.49 -34.54 -5.15
CA GLN A 87 11.45 -33.97 -4.20
C GLN A 87 11.01 -32.55 -3.79
N ASP A 88 11.11 -32.24 -2.51
CA ASP A 88 10.93 -30.88 -2.02
C ASP A 88 11.92 -29.99 -2.79
N SER A 89 11.43 -29.05 -3.54
CA SER A 89 12.30 -28.12 -4.22
C SER A 89 12.68 -27.02 -3.25
N ASP A 90 13.97 -26.89 -2.96
CA ASP A 90 14.53 -25.68 -2.34
C ASP A 90 14.35 -24.44 -3.27
N GLU A 91 14.01 -24.67 -4.54
CA GLU A 91 13.64 -23.63 -5.50
C GLU A 91 12.21 -23.15 -5.21
N SER A 92 12.09 -22.24 -4.25
CA SER A 92 10.88 -21.46 -4.08
C SER A 92 10.63 -20.63 -5.35
N ASP A 93 9.36 -20.62 -5.82
CA ASP A 93 8.91 -19.67 -6.84
C ASP A 93 8.99 -18.20 -6.37
N ILE A 94 9.38 -17.99 -5.12
CA ILE A 94 9.52 -16.68 -4.46
C ILE A 94 11.00 -16.42 -4.21
N LEU A 95 11.50 -15.29 -4.67
CA LEU A 95 12.87 -14.88 -4.44
C LEU A 95 13.07 -14.49 -2.97
N PHE A 96 13.93 -15.22 -2.27
CA PHE A 96 14.41 -14.89 -0.93
C PHE A 96 15.78 -14.23 -1.04
N ALA A 97 15.97 -13.13 -0.32
CA ALA A 97 17.24 -12.45 -0.24
C ALA A 97 17.45 -11.87 1.17
N PRO A 98 18.68 -11.96 1.73
CA PRO A 98 18.98 -11.37 3.02
C PRO A 98 18.84 -9.84 2.96
N PRO A 99 18.44 -9.19 4.07
CA PRO A 99 18.39 -7.74 4.18
C PRO A 99 19.77 -7.10 3.88
N THR A 100 19.74 -5.87 3.38
CA THR A 100 20.92 -5.01 3.29
C THR A 100 20.66 -3.68 3.99
N ALA A 101 21.70 -2.87 4.17
CA ALA A 101 21.53 -1.54 4.76
C ALA A 101 20.61 -0.64 3.92
N GLN A 102 20.62 -0.80 2.58
CA GLN A 102 19.79 -0.01 1.66
C GLN A 102 18.39 -0.59 1.45
N GLU A 103 18.21 -1.88 1.71
CA GLU A 103 16.97 -2.62 1.49
C GLU A 103 16.72 -3.54 2.69
N PRO A 104 16.11 -3.04 3.76
CA PRO A 104 15.85 -3.84 4.97
C PRO A 104 14.81 -4.94 4.72
N TYR A 105 13.98 -4.78 3.69
CA TYR A 105 12.97 -5.76 3.27
C TYR A 105 13.30 -6.25 1.86
N ARG A 106 13.69 -7.53 1.73
CA ARG A 106 14.04 -8.16 0.45
C ARG A 106 13.32 -9.49 0.23
N THR A 107 12.46 -9.86 1.17
CA THR A 107 11.67 -11.08 1.13
C THR A 107 10.21 -10.72 1.34
N PRO A 108 9.28 -11.20 0.50
CA PRO A 108 7.86 -11.00 0.72
C PRO A 108 7.40 -11.65 2.03
N LEU A 109 6.56 -10.94 2.78
CA LEU A 109 5.94 -11.43 3.99
C LEU A 109 4.58 -12.05 3.66
N MET A 110 4.32 -13.28 4.14
CA MET A 110 3.02 -13.94 3.97
C MET A 110 2.10 -13.56 5.13
N VAL A 111 1.06 -12.78 4.84
CA VAL A 111 0.01 -12.40 5.79
C VAL A 111 -1.34 -12.50 5.08
N PRO A 112 -2.29 -13.31 5.54
CA PRO A 112 -3.62 -13.38 4.96
C PRO A 112 -4.29 -11.99 4.96
N GLN A 113 -5.04 -11.66 3.91
CA GLN A 113 -5.66 -10.34 3.76
C GLN A 113 -6.51 -9.95 4.96
N PHE A 114 -7.31 -10.87 5.51
CA PHE A 114 -8.14 -10.58 6.68
C PHE A 114 -7.31 -10.18 7.92
N GLN A 115 -6.11 -10.75 8.10
CA GLN A 115 -5.18 -10.35 9.17
C GLN A 115 -4.51 -9.01 8.84
N THR A 116 -4.07 -8.79 7.59
CA THR A 116 -3.54 -7.50 7.15
C THR A 116 -4.54 -6.38 7.43
N GLU A 117 -5.79 -6.56 7.02
CA GLU A 117 -6.84 -5.57 7.25
C GLU A 117 -7.20 -5.43 8.75
N ALA A 118 -7.09 -6.50 9.55
CA ALA A 118 -7.29 -6.42 10.99
C ALA A 118 -6.21 -5.55 11.67
N VAL A 119 -4.96 -5.69 11.27
CA VAL A 119 -3.85 -4.85 11.77
C VAL A 119 -4.06 -3.39 11.35
N LEU A 120 -4.46 -3.15 10.10
CA LEU A 120 -4.78 -1.80 9.62
C LEU A 120 -5.95 -1.17 10.42
N ARG A 121 -7.05 -1.91 10.65
CA ARG A 121 -8.18 -1.43 11.47
C ARG A 121 -7.78 -1.12 12.91
N LEU A 122 -6.93 -1.96 13.52
CA LEU A 122 -6.42 -1.71 14.86
C LEU A 122 -5.61 -0.39 14.90
N ARG A 123 -4.77 -0.15 13.90
CA ARG A 123 -4.01 1.10 13.81
C ARG A 123 -4.93 2.30 13.63
N LEU A 124 -5.94 2.18 12.79
CA LEU A 124 -6.93 3.23 12.58
C LEU A 124 -7.69 3.55 13.87
N PHE A 125 -8.06 2.51 14.63
CA PHE A 125 -8.69 2.65 15.94
C PHE A 125 -7.81 3.40 16.96
N GLU A 126 -6.50 3.12 16.98
CA GLU A 126 -5.53 3.84 17.82
C GLU A 126 -5.43 5.33 17.47
N LEU A 127 -5.71 5.67 16.21
CA LEU A 127 -5.77 7.05 15.74
C LEU A 127 -7.14 7.70 15.98
N GLY A 128 -8.06 7.01 16.69
CA GLY A 128 -9.37 7.52 17.06
C GLY A 128 -10.47 7.34 16.01
N HIS A 129 -10.26 6.49 15.01
CA HIS A 129 -11.19 6.30 13.90
C HIS A 129 -11.58 4.84 13.71
N VAL A 130 -12.76 4.60 13.14
CA VAL A 130 -13.25 3.27 12.77
C VAL A 130 -13.94 3.32 11.40
N PRO A 131 -13.92 2.23 10.62
CA PRO A 131 -14.73 2.13 9.41
C PRO A 131 -16.23 2.06 9.75
N GLU A 132 -17.06 2.68 8.92
CA GLU A 132 -18.51 2.62 9.01
C GLU A 132 -19.03 1.53 8.06
N TYR A 133 -19.35 0.35 8.60
CA TYR A 133 -19.88 -0.77 7.83
C TYR A 133 -21.39 -0.68 7.62
N GLY A 134 -21.89 -1.29 6.54
CA GLY A 134 -23.31 -1.27 6.16
C GLY A 134 -23.75 0.03 5.49
N TYR A 135 -22.82 0.93 5.15
CA TYR A 135 -23.11 2.13 4.36
C TYR A 135 -22.73 1.93 2.91
N GLU A 136 -23.69 2.02 2.01
CA GLU A 136 -23.49 1.90 0.57
C GLU A 136 -23.68 3.25 -0.13
N LEU A 137 -22.70 3.64 -0.93
CA LEU A 137 -22.83 4.78 -1.84
C LEU A 137 -23.81 4.40 -2.96
N GLN A 138 -24.87 5.19 -3.16
CA GLN A 138 -25.85 4.97 -4.24
C GLN A 138 -25.53 5.82 -5.47
N THR A 139 -25.19 7.07 -5.26
CA THR A 139 -24.81 8.02 -6.31
C THR A 139 -24.11 9.22 -5.69
N PHE A 140 -23.55 10.07 -6.52
CA PHE A 140 -22.99 11.37 -6.12
C PHE A 140 -23.03 12.35 -7.29
N GLU A 141 -22.92 13.62 -6.94
CA GLU A 141 -22.74 14.73 -7.86
C GLU A 141 -21.61 15.63 -7.35
N GLN A 142 -20.95 16.37 -8.23
CA GLN A 142 -19.87 17.29 -7.84
C GLN A 142 -20.06 18.66 -8.47
N ASP A 143 -19.59 19.68 -7.75
CA ASP A 143 -19.54 21.06 -8.20
C ASP A 143 -18.19 21.71 -7.82
N ALA A 144 -18.02 23.00 -8.06
CA ALA A 144 -16.79 23.73 -7.73
C ALA A 144 -16.44 23.67 -6.22
N GLY A 145 -17.42 23.52 -5.33
CA GLY A 145 -17.25 23.52 -3.87
C GLY A 145 -17.03 22.13 -3.26
N GLY A 146 -17.29 21.03 -3.98
CA GLY A 146 -17.16 19.68 -3.40
C GLY A 146 -18.00 18.61 -4.10
N VAL A 147 -18.25 17.54 -3.35
CA VAL A 147 -19.05 16.38 -3.78
C VAL A 147 -20.22 16.19 -2.82
N THR A 148 -21.41 15.97 -3.36
CA THR A 148 -22.60 15.57 -2.60
C THR A 148 -22.84 14.09 -2.87
N ALA A 149 -22.65 13.26 -1.85
CA ALA A 149 -22.79 11.80 -1.92
C ALA A 149 -24.09 11.36 -1.23
N HIS A 150 -24.82 10.44 -1.87
CA HIS A 150 -26.05 9.85 -1.34
C HIS A 150 -25.75 8.43 -0.88
N LEU A 151 -25.88 8.21 0.42
CA LEU A 151 -25.61 6.92 1.07
C LEU A 151 -26.93 6.29 1.52
N ILE A 152 -26.92 4.96 1.56
CA ILE A 152 -27.96 4.18 2.20
C ILE A 152 -27.34 3.25 3.24
N SER A 153 -27.98 3.15 4.39
CA SER A 153 -27.69 2.14 5.41
C SER A 153 -28.95 1.34 5.71
N PRO A 154 -28.90 0.23 6.44
CA PRO A 154 -30.09 -0.54 6.81
C PRO A 154 -31.17 0.29 7.53
N ASN A 155 -30.78 1.37 8.16
CA ASN A 155 -31.67 2.17 8.99
C ASN A 155 -32.15 3.47 8.35
N GLU A 156 -31.36 4.07 7.45
CA GLU A 156 -31.66 5.41 6.92
C GLU A 156 -30.91 5.72 5.63
N ALA A 157 -31.43 6.69 4.88
CA ALA A 157 -30.72 7.35 3.80
C ALA A 157 -30.04 8.62 4.34
N GLU A 158 -28.80 8.85 3.89
CA GLU A 158 -27.98 9.97 4.33
C GLU A 158 -27.40 10.72 3.13
N THR A 159 -27.30 12.05 3.22
CA THR A 159 -26.58 12.89 2.25
C THR A 159 -25.34 13.43 2.93
N VAL A 160 -24.16 13.16 2.31
CA VAL A 160 -22.85 13.59 2.80
C VAL A 160 -22.29 14.63 1.86
N ARG A 161 -21.93 15.80 2.38
CA ARG A 161 -21.14 16.78 1.63
C ARG A 161 -19.67 16.64 2.00
N CYS A 162 -18.81 16.48 0.98
CA CYS A 162 -17.36 16.39 1.18
C CYS A 162 -16.61 17.23 0.17
N ARG A 163 -15.34 17.56 0.47
CA ARG A 163 -14.47 18.28 -0.46
C ARG A 163 -13.94 17.35 -1.55
N TYR A 164 -13.64 16.09 -1.17
CA TYR A 164 -13.17 15.05 -2.08
C TYR A 164 -13.86 13.72 -1.78
N LEU A 165 -14.10 12.92 -2.83
CA LEU A 165 -14.56 11.55 -2.74
C LEU A 165 -13.51 10.63 -3.31
N VAL A 166 -13.17 9.55 -2.59
CA VAL A 166 -12.19 8.56 -3.06
C VAL A 166 -12.85 7.19 -3.15
N GLY A 167 -12.91 6.67 -4.38
CA GLY A 167 -13.41 5.33 -4.70
C GLY A 167 -12.32 4.27 -4.53
N GLY A 168 -12.36 3.52 -3.42
CA GLY A 168 -11.64 2.29 -3.18
C GLY A 168 -12.60 1.08 -3.12
N ASP A 169 -13.70 1.15 -3.87
CA ASP A 169 -14.89 0.28 -3.81
C ASP A 169 -14.78 -0.99 -4.68
N GLY A 170 -13.55 -1.34 -5.07
CA GLY A 170 -13.22 -2.60 -5.69
C GLY A 170 -13.50 -2.67 -7.20
N GLY A 171 -13.28 -3.83 -7.80
CA GLY A 171 -13.30 -4.00 -9.25
C GLY A 171 -14.63 -3.68 -9.94
N ARG A 172 -15.74 -3.74 -9.19
CA ARG A 172 -17.07 -3.33 -9.66
C ARG A 172 -17.44 -1.92 -9.18
N SER A 173 -16.45 -1.03 -9.12
CA SER A 173 -16.58 0.32 -8.58
C SER A 173 -17.79 1.08 -9.10
N LEU A 174 -18.66 1.50 -8.18
CA LEU A 174 -19.76 2.42 -8.47
C LEU A 174 -19.21 3.81 -8.79
N VAL A 175 -18.17 4.25 -8.05
CA VAL A 175 -17.55 5.56 -8.26
C VAL A 175 -17.04 5.70 -9.69
N ARG A 176 -16.31 4.70 -10.20
CA ARG A 176 -15.85 4.67 -11.59
C ARG A 176 -17.02 4.71 -12.58
N HIS A 177 -18.08 3.96 -12.26
CA HIS A 177 -19.25 3.85 -13.15
C HIS A 177 -20.03 5.17 -13.25
N VAL A 178 -20.28 5.83 -12.12
CA VAL A 178 -20.95 7.15 -12.08
C VAL A 178 -20.17 8.21 -12.84
N LEU A 179 -18.82 8.17 -12.75
CA LEU A 179 -17.94 9.05 -13.51
C LEU A 179 -17.85 8.69 -15.02
N GLN A 180 -18.45 7.58 -15.45
CA GLN A 180 -18.36 7.07 -16.81
C GLN A 180 -16.91 6.87 -17.29
N ILE A 181 -16.00 6.52 -16.37
CA ILE A 181 -14.62 6.20 -16.70
C ILE A 181 -14.55 4.80 -17.31
N ASN A 182 -14.05 4.69 -18.53
CA ASN A 182 -13.82 3.42 -19.17
C ASN A 182 -12.79 2.58 -18.40
N PHE A 183 -12.96 1.26 -18.47
CA PHE A 183 -12.10 0.27 -17.81
C PHE A 183 -11.56 -0.73 -18.83
N PRO A 184 -10.77 -0.27 -19.81
CA PRO A 184 -10.22 -1.13 -20.85
C PRO A 184 -9.33 -2.21 -20.27
N GLY A 185 -9.18 -3.29 -21.03
CA GLY A 185 -8.44 -4.48 -20.69
C GLY A 185 -9.16 -5.73 -21.12
N GLU A 186 -8.69 -6.87 -20.64
CA GLU A 186 -9.18 -8.16 -21.10
C GLU A 186 -9.53 -9.11 -19.95
N THR A 187 -10.35 -10.07 -20.26
CA THR A 187 -10.58 -11.27 -19.44
C THR A 187 -9.65 -12.36 -19.94
N LEU A 188 -8.78 -12.88 -19.06
CA LEU A 188 -7.64 -13.71 -19.46
C LEU A 188 -7.97 -15.20 -19.73
N GLY A 189 -9.25 -15.53 -19.89
CA GLY A 189 -9.69 -16.88 -20.20
C GLY A 189 -9.40 -17.92 -19.10
N VAL A 190 -9.16 -17.46 -17.88
CA VAL A 190 -8.94 -18.32 -16.71
C VAL A 190 -9.94 -17.97 -15.63
N ARG A 191 -10.66 -18.96 -15.14
CA ARG A 191 -11.47 -18.89 -13.94
C ARG A 191 -10.83 -19.72 -12.86
N ALA A 192 -10.77 -19.20 -11.64
CA ALA A 192 -10.17 -19.90 -10.53
C ALA A 192 -11.02 -19.80 -9.27
N ILE A 193 -10.86 -20.78 -8.40
CA ILE A 193 -11.32 -20.76 -7.01
C ILE A 193 -10.17 -20.30 -6.13
N VAL A 194 -10.49 -19.47 -5.13
CA VAL A 194 -9.70 -19.27 -3.94
C VAL A 194 -10.59 -19.56 -2.74
N ALA A 195 -10.11 -20.40 -1.79
CA ALA A 195 -10.88 -20.79 -0.62
C ALA A 195 -9.99 -20.96 0.61
N ASP A 196 -10.48 -20.52 1.75
CA ASP A 196 -9.84 -20.68 3.05
C ASP A 196 -10.49 -21.86 3.78
N LEU A 197 -9.72 -22.93 3.96
CA LEU A 197 -10.20 -24.25 4.35
C LEU A 197 -9.56 -24.73 5.65
N ARG A 198 -10.35 -25.34 6.52
CA ARG A 198 -9.84 -26.31 7.49
C ARG A 198 -9.79 -27.66 6.82
N LEU A 199 -8.64 -28.30 6.86
CA LEU A 199 -8.45 -29.62 6.25
C LEU A 199 -7.44 -30.47 7.03
N ASP A 200 -7.56 -31.79 6.87
CA ASP A 200 -6.59 -32.79 7.32
C ASP A 200 -5.86 -33.38 6.10
N GLY A 201 -4.76 -34.09 6.35
CA GLY A 201 -4.01 -34.83 5.33
C GLY A 201 -2.86 -34.06 4.68
N LEU A 202 -2.66 -32.77 5.01
CA LEU A 202 -1.52 -31.97 4.55
C LEU A 202 -0.71 -31.44 5.74
N SER A 203 0.62 -31.46 5.62
CA SER A 203 1.50 -30.83 6.61
C SER A 203 1.47 -29.30 6.46
N ARG A 204 1.83 -28.58 7.53
CA ARG A 204 1.81 -27.11 7.54
C ARG A 204 3.19 -26.48 7.34
N ASP A 205 4.22 -27.30 7.19
CA ASP A 205 5.62 -26.88 7.04
C ASP A 205 5.99 -26.49 5.60
N VAL A 206 5.15 -26.88 4.63
CA VAL A 206 5.34 -26.61 3.21
C VAL A 206 4.08 -26.09 2.53
N ARG A 207 4.25 -25.44 1.39
CA ARG A 207 3.20 -25.22 0.40
C ARG A 207 3.08 -26.44 -0.49
N HIS A 208 1.87 -26.93 -0.71
CA HIS A 208 1.63 -28.11 -1.54
C HIS A 208 1.15 -27.67 -2.92
N ARG A 209 1.87 -28.06 -3.97
CA ARG A 209 1.49 -27.83 -5.37
C ARG A 209 1.25 -29.15 -6.08
N PHE A 210 0.03 -29.38 -6.49
CA PHE A 210 -0.40 -30.57 -7.21
C PHE A 210 -0.51 -30.26 -8.71
N ASN A 211 0.06 -31.13 -9.53
CA ASN A 211 -0.05 -31.12 -11.01
C ASN A 211 0.24 -29.74 -11.63
N GLY A 212 1.33 -29.10 -11.20
CA GLY A 212 1.73 -27.78 -11.71
C GLY A 212 1.92 -27.79 -13.22
N GLY A 213 1.35 -26.77 -13.92
CA GLY A 213 1.36 -26.67 -15.38
C GLY A 213 0.15 -27.32 -16.06
N ASP A 214 -0.64 -28.13 -15.36
CA ASP A 214 -1.90 -28.66 -15.86
C ASP A 214 -3.07 -27.81 -15.36
N MET A 215 -3.55 -26.91 -16.20
CA MET A 215 -4.65 -25.98 -15.84
C MET A 215 -5.96 -26.69 -15.46
N ALA A 216 -6.16 -27.94 -15.88
CA ALA A 216 -7.37 -28.70 -15.51
C ALA A 216 -7.26 -29.37 -14.13
N ARG A 217 -6.03 -29.71 -13.70
CA ARG A 217 -5.79 -30.53 -12.52
C ARG A 217 -5.00 -29.85 -11.42
N GLN A 218 -4.31 -28.74 -11.70
CA GLN A 218 -3.45 -28.10 -10.70
C GLN A 218 -4.24 -27.57 -9.49
N MET A 219 -3.63 -27.71 -8.33
CA MET A 219 -4.08 -27.14 -7.05
C MET A 219 -2.88 -26.66 -6.26
N VAL A 220 -3.04 -25.56 -5.55
CA VAL A 220 -2.05 -25.07 -4.59
C VAL A 220 -2.71 -24.88 -3.24
N PHE A 221 -2.15 -25.54 -2.22
CA PHE A 221 -2.54 -25.33 -0.83
C PHE A 221 -1.41 -24.62 -0.10
N SER A 222 -1.72 -23.47 0.49
CA SER A 222 -0.78 -22.71 1.30
C SER A 222 -1.27 -22.65 2.73
N PRO A 223 -0.52 -23.16 3.72
CA PRO A 223 -0.88 -22.98 5.12
C PRO A 223 -0.86 -21.50 5.44
N LEU A 224 -1.94 -20.98 6.04
CA LEU A 224 -2.01 -19.59 6.46
C LEU A 224 -1.39 -19.43 7.85
N PRO A 225 -0.43 -18.50 8.04
CA PRO A 225 0.30 -18.35 9.29
C PRO A 225 -0.64 -18.00 10.45
N HIS A 226 -0.32 -18.53 11.63
CA HIS A 226 -1.03 -18.32 12.89
C HIS A 226 -2.54 -18.63 12.84
N THR A 227 -2.95 -19.55 11.96
CA THR A 227 -4.32 -20.05 11.83
C THR A 227 -4.31 -21.58 11.69
N ASP A 228 -5.50 -22.20 11.74
CA ASP A 228 -5.72 -23.61 11.35
C ASP A 228 -6.09 -23.76 9.86
N LEU A 229 -6.03 -22.68 9.09
CA LEU A 229 -6.51 -22.61 7.72
C LEU A 229 -5.41 -22.91 6.70
N PHE A 230 -5.84 -23.44 5.55
CA PHE A 230 -5.09 -23.48 4.30
C PHE A 230 -5.84 -22.64 3.25
N GLN A 231 -5.11 -21.89 2.44
CA GLN A 231 -5.67 -21.30 1.24
C GLN A 231 -5.51 -22.27 0.08
N LEU A 232 -6.63 -22.72 -0.50
CA LEU A 232 -6.68 -23.42 -1.78
C LEU A 232 -6.76 -22.42 -2.92
N GLN A 233 -5.94 -22.62 -3.94
CA GLN A 233 -6.07 -21.98 -5.25
C GLN A 233 -6.12 -23.05 -6.34
N ALA A 234 -7.15 -22.99 -7.19
CA ALA A 234 -7.35 -23.97 -8.25
C ALA A 234 -8.08 -23.35 -9.45
N PRO A 235 -7.59 -23.50 -10.69
CA PRO A 235 -8.37 -23.19 -11.88
C PRO A 235 -9.61 -24.08 -11.96
N VAL A 236 -10.69 -23.56 -12.54
CA VAL A 236 -11.95 -24.30 -12.76
C VAL A 236 -12.52 -23.98 -14.13
N ALA A 237 -13.52 -24.74 -14.58
CA ALA A 237 -14.19 -24.51 -15.84
C ALA A 237 -14.70 -23.07 -15.93
N LEU A 238 -14.62 -22.49 -17.14
CA LEU A 238 -15.08 -21.12 -17.40
C LEU A 238 -16.58 -20.97 -17.20
N GLU A 239 -17.34 -22.01 -17.55
CA GLU A 239 -18.79 -22.04 -17.49
C GLU A 239 -19.30 -22.87 -16.30
N GLY A 240 -20.59 -22.70 -15.99
CA GLY A 240 -21.26 -23.38 -14.88
C GLY A 240 -21.01 -22.72 -13.52
N GLU A 241 -21.77 -23.13 -12.53
CA GLU A 241 -21.57 -22.70 -11.14
C GLU A 241 -20.48 -23.55 -10.46
N ALA A 242 -19.57 -22.89 -9.75
CA ALA A 242 -18.59 -23.58 -8.92
C ALA A 242 -19.24 -23.91 -7.57
N ASP A 243 -19.28 -25.19 -7.21
CA ASP A 243 -19.73 -25.61 -5.88
C ASP A 243 -18.64 -25.34 -4.85
N LEU A 244 -18.81 -24.26 -4.11
CA LEU A 244 -17.88 -23.79 -3.07
C LEU A 244 -18.21 -24.35 -1.68
N SER A 245 -19.16 -25.27 -1.58
CA SER A 245 -19.47 -25.99 -0.32
C SER A 245 -18.34 -26.93 0.08
N VAL A 246 -18.35 -27.40 1.34
CA VAL A 246 -17.41 -28.41 1.83
C VAL A 246 -17.40 -29.64 0.91
N SER A 247 -18.60 -30.15 0.54
CA SER A 247 -18.72 -31.31 -0.35
C SER A 247 -18.29 -31.03 -1.79
N GLY A 248 -18.53 -29.82 -2.31
CA GLY A 248 -18.09 -29.42 -3.63
C GLY A 248 -16.58 -29.35 -3.76
N LEU A 249 -15.93 -28.71 -2.78
CA LEU A 249 -14.47 -28.60 -2.74
C LEU A 249 -13.80 -29.96 -2.46
N GLN A 250 -14.41 -30.84 -1.65
CA GLN A 250 -13.94 -32.21 -1.48
C GLN A 250 -13.97 -32.97 -2.80
N ARG A 251 -15.09 -32.94 -3.53
CA ARG A 251 -15.19 -33.61 -4.86
C ARG A 251 -14.15 -33.08 -5.85
N LEU A 252 -13.87 -31.77 -5.84
CA LEU A 252 -12.84 -31.18 -6.70
C LEU A 252 -11.46 -31.75 -6.37
N ILE A 253 -11.13 -31.87 -5.07
CA ILE A 253 -9.85 -32.42 -4.59
C ILE A 253 -9.74 -33.89 -4.99
N ASP A 254 -10.77 -34.70 -4.69
CA ASP A 254 -10.79 -36.14 -4.96
C ASP A 254 -10.67 -36.45 -6.45
N ALA A 255 -11.33 -35.63 -7.31
CA ALA A 255 -11.25 -35.77 -8.76
C ALA A 255 -9.85 -35.45 -9.32
N ARG A 256 -9.12 -34.52 -8.70
CA ARG A 256 -7.78 -34.09 -9.15
C ARG A 256 -6.66 -34.88 -8.55
N GLN A 257 -6.85 -35.39 -7.35
CA GLN A 257 -5.86 -36.15 -6.58
C GLN A 257 -6.53 -37.33 -5.86
N PRO A 258 -6.95 -38.38 -6.58
CA PRO A 258 -7.59 -39.56 -6.00
C PRO A 258 -6.68 -40.21 -4.94
N GLY A 259 -7.25 -40.58 -3.79
CA GLY A 259 -6.51 -41.27 -2.74
C GLY A 259 -5.49 -40.42 -1.97
N SER A 260 -5.53 -39.08 -2.10
CA SER A 260 -4.60 -38.17 -1.40
C SER A 260 -4.75 -38.20 0.13
N GLY A 261 -5.90 -38.61 0.65
CA GLY A 261 -6.20 -38.53 2.08
C GLY A 261 -6.51 -37.11 2.56
N ILE A 262 -6.64 -36.12 1.64
CA ILE A 262 -7.00 -34.75 1.99
C ILE A 262 -8.49 -34.70 2.32
N LEU A 263 -8.84 -34.25 3.53
CA LEU A 263 -10.22 -34.17 4.00
C LEU A 263 -10.58 -32.74 4.35
N VAL A 264 -11.56 -32.15 3.66
CA VAL A 264 -12.08 -30.79 3.93
C VAL A 264 -13.01 -30.85 5.14
N ARG A 265 -12.63 -30.20 6.23
CA ARG A 265 -13.38 -30.10 7.47
C ARG A 265 -14.30 -28.90 7.56
N GLY A 266 -13.97 -27.82 6.83
CA GLY A 266 -14.77 -26.61 6.82
C GLY A 266 -14.27 -25.61 5.80
N VAL A 267 -15.16 -24.70 5.40
CA VAL A 267 -14.88 -23.56 4.53
C VAL A 267 -15.21 -22.30 5.32
N THR A 268 -14.23 -21.45 5.57
CA THR A 268 -14.45 -20.16 6.24
C THR A 268 -14.80 -19.08 5.23
N TRP A 269 -14.21 -19.14 4.06
CA TRP A 269 -14.47 -18.24 2.94
C TRP A 269 -14.09 -18.91 1.62
N ALA A 270 -14.85 -18.64 0.56
CA ALA A 270 -14.53 -19.10 -0.78
C ALA A 270 -15.08 -18.15 -1.84
N SER A 271 -14.39 -18.07 -2.97
CA SER A 271 -14.83 -17.29 -4.14
C SER A 271 -14.34 -17.94 -5.43
N ALA A 272 -15.20 -17.95 -6.43
CA ALA A 272 -14.81 -18.23 -7.82
C ALA A 272 -14.79 -16.91 -8.60
N TYR A 273 -13.76 -16.69 -9.38
CA TYR A 273 -13.58 -15.43 -10.11
C TYR A 273 -12.91 -15.64 -11.47
N LEU A 274 -13.24 -14.79 -12.40
CA LEU A 274 -12.54 -14.67 -13.69
C LEU A 274 -11.32 -13.78 -13.51
N MET A 275 -10.18 -14.23 -14.03
CA MET A 275 -8.98 -13.41 -14.04
C MET A 275 -9.12 -12.31 -15.08
N ASN A 276 -8.93 -11.07 -14.65
CA ASN A 276 -9.00 -9.88 -15.48
C ASN A 276 -7.70 -9.09 -15.36
N ALA A 277 -7.34 -8.42 -16.45
CA ALA A 277 -6.32 -7.39 -16.49
C ALA A 277 -6.98 -6.12 -17.03
N ARG A 278 -7.23 -5.13 -16.17
CA ARG A 278 -7.96 -3.90 -16.54
C ARG A 278 -7.35 -2.69 -15.88
N LEU A 279 -7.36 -1.55 -16.58
CA LEU A 279 -6.83 -0.28 -16.11
C LEU A 279 -7.81 0.85 -16.46
N ALA A 280 -8.19 1.65 -15.47
CA ALA A 280 -9.02 2.83 -15.70
C ALA A 280 -8.29 3.87 -16.55
N GLU A 281 -9.03 4.50 -17.46
CA GLU A 281 -8.48 5.57 -18.32
C GLU A 281 -8.06 6.80 -17.52
N ARG A 282 -8.78 7.08 -16.44
CA ARG A 282 -8.53 8.20 -15.55
C ARG A 282 -8.57 7.73 -14.08
N TYR A 283 -7.71 8.32 -13.26
CA TYR A 283 -7.71 8.12 -11.81
C TYR A 283 -8.34 9.30 -11.07
N ARG A 284 -8.47 10.45 -11.75
CA ARG A 284 -9.09 11.66 -11.21
C ARG A 284 -10.06 12.29 -12.21
N VAL A 285 -11.24 12.69 -11.73
CA VAL A 285 -12.19 13.57 -12.44
C VAL A 285 -12.69 14.62 -11.44
N GLY A 286 -12.19 15.83 -11.56
CA GLY A 286 -12.51 16.92 -10.64
C GLY A 286 -12.10 16.60 -9.20
N ARG A 287 -13.08 16.47 -8.31
CA ARG A 287 -12.89 16.19 -6.87
C ARG A 287 -13.08 14.73 -6.51
N VAL A 288 -13.19 13.85 -7.49
CA VAL A 288 -13.38 12.42 -7.29
C VAL A 288 -12.19 11.65 -7.82
N LEU A 289 -11.63 10.74 -6.99
CA LEU A 289 -10.43 9.97 -7.30
C LEU A 289 -10.72 8.46 -7.15
N LEU A 290 -9.99 7.64 -7.90
CA LEU A 290 -10.04 6.18 -7.83
C LEU A 290 -8.70 5.64 -7.31
N MET A 291 -8.75 4.54 -6.53
CA MET A 291 -7.55 3.82 -6.06
C MET A 291 -7.80 2.31 -5.99
N GLY A 292 -6.72 1.53 -6.06
CA GLY A 292 -6.76 0.08 -5.96
C GLY A 292 -7.61 -0.57 -7.03
N ASP A 293 -8.36 -1.63 -6.68
CA ASP A 293 -9.15 -2.40 -7.66
C ASP A 293 -10.23 -1.56 -8.38
N ALA A 294 -10.62 -0.40 -7.87
CA ALA A 294 -11.48 0.54 -8.56
C ALA A 294 -10.78 1.17 -9.77
N ALA A 295 -9.47 1.35 -9.70
CA ALA A 295 -8.62 1.94 -10.74
C ALA A 295 -7.92 0.89 -11.62
N HIS A 296 -7.57 -0.29 -11.07
CA HIS A 296 -6.86 -1.36 -11.80
C HIS A 296 -7.14 -2.74 -11.21
N ILE A 297 -7.31 -3.74 -12.06
CA ILE A 297 -7.45 -5.13 -11.65
C ILE A 297 -6.29 -5.94 -12.22
N HIS A 298 -5.60 -6.66 -11.35
CA HIS A 298 -4.50 -7.56 -11.70
C HIS A 298 -4.92 -9.03 -11.57
N PRO A 299 -4.44 -9.94 -12.44
CA PRO A 299 -4.49 -11.36 -12.15
C PRO A 299 -3.68 -11.65 -10.88
N PRO A 300 -4.04 -12.68 -10.09
CA PRO A 300 -3.39 -12.95 -8.80
C PRO A 300 -1.96 -13.48 -8.91
N THR A 301 -1.51 -13.82 -10.14
CA THR A 301 -0.14 -14.21 -10.43
C THR A 301 0.83 -13.11 -9.99
N GLY A 302 1.77 -13.39 -9.12
CA GLY A 302 2.73 -12.41 -8.61
C GLY A 302 2.30 -11.65 -7.35
N GLY A 303 1.03 -11.70 -6.93
CA GLY A 303 0.57 -11.10 -5.66
C GLY A 303 0.69 -9.58 -5.62
N GLN A 304 0.37 -8.88 -6.71
CA GLN A 304 0.61 -7.44 -6.84
C GLN A 304 -0.59 -6.55 -6.46
N GLY A 305 -1.83 -7.06 -6.56
CA GLY A 305 -3.04 -6.24 -6.40
C GLY A 305 -3.10 -5.48 -5.07
N LEU A 306 -3.00 -6.18 -3.93
CA LEU A 306 -2.99 -5.54 -2.61
C LEU A 306 -1.85 -4.52 -2.48
N ASN A 307 -0.66 -4.87 -2.96
CA ASN A 307 0.55 -4.05 -2.83
C ASN A 307 0.44 -2.75 -3.63
N THR A 308 0.00 -2.83 -4.88
CA THR A 308 -0.23 -1.64 -5.72
C THR A 308 -1.32 -0.75 -5.12
N SER A 309 -2.40 -1.35 -4.61
CA SER A 309 -3.52 -0.63 -3.99
C SER A 309 -3.11 0.13 -2.72
N VAL A 310 -2.27 -0.46 -1.86
CA VAL A 310 -1.71 0.19 -0.66
C VAL A 310 -0.83 1.38 -1.06
N GLN A 311 0.00 1.21 -2.08
CA GLN A 311 0.87 2.29 -2.56
C GLN A 311 0.10 3.41 -3.25
N ASP A 312 -1.03 3.13 -3.93
CA ASP A 312 -1.91 4.18 -4.44
C ASP A 312 -2.43 5.05 -3.30
N ALA A 313 -2.95 4.42 -2.25
CA ALA A 313 -3.47 5.11 -1.08
C ALA A 313 -2.39 5.94 -0.38
N TYR A 314 -1.18 5.42 -0.26
CA TYR A 314 -0.05 6.09 0.38
C TYR A 314 0.47 7.27 -0.44
N ASN A 315 0.50 7.16 -1.78
CA ASN A 315 0.82 8.26 -2.68
C ASN A 315 -0.25 9.36 -2.67
N LEU A 316 -1.54 8.97 -2.60
CA LEU A 316 -2.66 9.92 -2.60
C LEU A 316 -2.80 10.66 -1.27
N GLY A 317 -2.58 9.99 -0.14
CA GLY A 317 -2.88 10.50 1.19
C GLY A 317 -2.15 11.80 1.52
N TRP A 318 -0.84 11.87 1.28
CA TRP A 318 -0.08 13.08 1.55
C TRP A 318 -0.46 14.24 0.60
N LYS A 319 -0.82 13.96 -0.65
CA LYS A 319 -1.26 14.95 -1.63
C LYS A 319 -2.61 15.56 -1.24
N LEU A 320 -3.58 14.72 -0.86
CA LEU A 320 -4.85 15.19 -0.31
C LEU A 320 -4.64 16.03 0.95
N GLY A 321 -3.81 15.55 1.89
CA GLY A 321 -3.49 16.28 3.11
C GLY A 321 -2.88 17.65 2.83
N ALA A 322 -1.94 17.74 1.90
CA ALA A 322 -1.32 19.01 1.51
C ALA A 322 -2.33 19.98 0.87
N VAL A 323 -3.16 19.50 -0.06
CA VAL A 323 -4.18 20.33 -0.73
C VAL A 323 -5.25 20.79 0.25
N LEU A 324 -5.67 19.94 1.18
CA LEU A 324 -6.62 20.30 2.22
C LEU A 324 -6.05 21.34 3.20
N ALA A 325 -4.73 21.33 3.39
CA ALA A 325 -4.00 22.33 4.17
C ALA A 325 -3.68 23.62 3.40
N GLY A 326 -3.97 23.70 2.10
CA GLY A 326 -3.82 24.93 1.29
C GLY A 326 -2.78 24.86 0.17
N ALA A 327 -2.15 23.71 -0.10
CA ALA A 327 -1.34 23.53 -1.30
C ALA A 327 -2.21 23.61 -2.57
N PRO A 328 -1.63 23.95 -3.73
CA PRO A 328 -2.37 24.04 -4.99
C PRO A 328 -3.09 22.74 -5.36
N GLU A 329 -4.33 22.84 -5.82
CA GLU A 329 -5.15 21.67 -6.18
C GLU A 329 -4.56 20.85 -7.34
N THR A 330 -3.74 21.46 -8.18
CA THR A 330 -2.98 20.82 -9.27
C THR A 330 -2.01 19.74 -8.76
N LEU A 331 -1.62 19.76 -7.49
CA LEU A 331 -0.82 18.70 -6.87
C LEU A 331 -1.51 17.33 -7.00
N LEU A 332 -2.84 17.27 -6.98
CA LEU A 332 -3.58 16.01 -7.13
C LEU A 332 -3.49 15.41 -8.55
N ASP A 333 -3.15 16.20 -9.57
CA ASP A 333 -2.97 15.67 -10.93
C ASP A 333 -1.75 14.73 -11.00
N SER A 334 -0.73 14.98 -10.18
CA SER A 334 0.44 14.11 -10.06
C SER A 334 0.11 12.71 -9.55
N TYR A 335 -1.05 12.49 -8.91
CA TYR A 335 -1.47 11.15 -8.49
C TYR A 335 -1.72 10.23 -9.69
N GLU A 336 -2.50 10.68 -10.68
CA GLU A 336 -2.73 9.94 -11.92
C GLU A 336 -1.44 9.80 -12.73
N GLU A 337 -0.66 10.89 -12.84
CA GLU A 337 0.63 10.94 -13.55
C GLU A 337 1.61 9.88 -13.03
N GLU A 338 1.66 9.65 -11.72
CA GLU A 338 2.58 8.71 -11.09
C GLU A 338 2.03 7.29 -11.01
N ARG A 339 0.77 7.13 -10.56
CA ARG A 339 0.27 5.80 -10.20
C ARG A 339 -0.30 5.00 -11.37
N ARG A 340 -0.90 5.67 -12.35
CA ARG A 340 -1.46 4.97 -13.51
C ARG A 340 -0.40 4.28 -14.38
N PRO A 341 0.78 4.89 -14.68
CA PRO A 341 1.86 4.20 -15.40
C PRO A 341 2.40 2.98 -14.63
N ILE A 342 2.54 3.08 -13.30
CA ILE A 342 2.98 1.94 -12.46
C ILE A 342 1.97 0.79 -12.55
N ALA A 343 0.67 1.06 -12.46
CA ALA A 343 -0.34 0.04 -12.60
C ALA A 343 -0.31 -0.62 -14.00
N ALA A 344 -0.08 0.16 -15.06
CA ALA A 344 0.09 -0.35 -16.42
C ALA A 344 1.31 -1.28 -16.54
N GLN A 345 2.45 -0.87 -15.98
CA GLN A 345 3.66 -1.68 -15.95
C GLN A 345 3.44 -3.00 -15.18
N MET A 346 2.83 -2.94 -14.01
CA MET A 346 2.52 -4.12 -13.20
C MET A 346 1.57 -5.07 -13.93
N LEU A 347 0.55 -4.56 -14.62
CA LEU A 347 -0.34 -5.37 -15.46
C LEU A 347 0.44 -6.16 -16.52
N GLY A 348 1.38 -5.52 -17.22
CA GLY A 348 2.25 -6.19 -18.20
C GLY A 348 3.06 -7.33 -17.58
N ILE A 349 3.69 -7.09 -16.43
CA ILE A 349 4.50 -8.08 -15.70
C ILE A 349 3.63 -9.29 -15.28
N VAL A 350 2.49 -9.04 -14.62
CA VAL A 350 1.67 -10.14 -14.06
C VAL A 350 0.93 -10.92 -15.14
N THR A 351 0.58 -10.30 -16.27
CA THR A 351 0.04 -11.01 -17.44
C THR A 351 1.10 -11.93 -18.06
N GLY A 352 2.34 -11.45 -18.20
CA GLY A 352 3.47 -12.27 -18.64
C GLY A 352 3.76 -13.45 -17.70
N LEU A 353 3.63 -13.25 -16.38
CA LEU A 353 3.76 -14.33 -15.39
C LEU A 353 2.62 -15.36 -15.51
N LEU A 354 1.39 -14.92 -15.80
CA LEU A 354 0.28 -15.85 -16.02
C LEU A 354 0.53 -16.75 -17.23
N GLU A 355 1.03 -16.20 -18.33
CA GLU A 355 1.38 -17.00 -19.51
C GLU A 355 2.47 -18.04 -19.19
N LYS A 356 3.52 -17.65 -18.47
CA LYS A 356 4.56 -18.59 -18.00
C LYS A 356 3.96 -19.67 -17.08
N ALA A 357 3.07 -19.29 -16.17
CA ALA A 357 2.43 -20.20 -15.23
C ALA A 357 1.54 -21.25 -15.92
N LYS A 358 0.92 -20.93 -17.06
CA LYS A 358 0.19 -21.90 -17.89
C LYS A 358 1.10 -23.02 -18.41
N HIS A 359 2.40 -22.76 -18.53
CA HIS A 359 3.42 -23.73 -18.95
C HIS A 359 4.24 -24.28 -17.78
N GLY A 360 3.82 -24.05 -16.54
CA GLY A 360 4.46 -24.60 -15.34
C GLY A 360 5.59 -23.75 -14.73
N ASP A 361 6.06 -22.68 -15.40
CA ASP A 361 7.07 -21.78 -14.85
C ASP A 361 6.41 -20.72 -13.95
N MET A 362 6.65 -20.84 -12.64
CA MET A 362 6.10 -19.95 -11.61
C MET A 362 7.15 -19.03 -10.99
N ARG A 363 8.39 -19.03 -11.49
CA ARG A 363 9.48 -18.23 -10.93
C ARG A 363 9.18 -16.75 -11.00
N ARG A 364 9.48 -16.06 -9.91
CA ARG A 364 9.18 -14.64 -9.68
C ARG A 364 10.47 -13.87 -9.51
N GLY A 365 10.70 -12.86 -10.32
CA GLY A 365 11.87 -12.03 -10.26
C GLY A 365 11.76 -10.88 -9.25
N ARG A 366 12.86 -10.14 -9.12
CA ARG A 366 13.00 -8.99 -8.22
C ARG A 366 12.01 -7.85 -8.55
N GLU A 367 11.55 -7.76 -9.80
CA GLU A 367 10.58 -6.76 -10.24
C GLU A 367 9.28 -6.79 -9.42
N LEU A 368 8.92 -7.96 -8.86
CA LEU A 368 7.76 -8.10 -7.99
C LEU A 368 7.96 -7.53 -6.58
N HIS A 369 9.19 -7.28 -6.16
CA HIS A 369 9.48 -6.60 -4.89
C HIS A 369 9.09 -5.13 -4.90
N GLN A 370 8.93 -4.54 -6.10
CA GLN A 370 8.54 -3.14 -6.32
C GLN A 370 9.56 -2.11 -5.78
N LEU A 371 10.76 -2.53 -5.39
CA LEU A 371 11.82 -1.65 -4.87
C LEU A 371 12.46 -0.78 -5.95
N GLY A 372 12.33 -1.15 -7.22
CA GLY A 372 12.82 -0.38 -8.36
C GLY A 372 11.76 0.50 -9.02
N LEU A 373 10.56 0.64 -8.41
CA LEU A 373 9.54 1.55 -8.91
C LEU A 373 9.92 2.99 -8.58
N GLY A 374 9.69 3.89 -9.53
CA GLY A 374 9.96 5.32 -9.38
C GLY A 374 9.10 6.15 -10.32
N TYR A 375 9.23 7.46 -10.21
CA TYR A 375 8.46 8.48 -10.95
C TYR A 375 9.38 9.48 -11.67
N PRO A 376 10.38 9.03 -12.47
CA PRO A 376 11.36 9.94 -13.07
C PRO A 376 10.73 10.97 -14.04
N GLY A 377 9.57 10.65 -14.61
CA GLY A 377 8.82 11.53 -15.49
C GLY A 377 7.76 12.40 -14.79
N SER A 378 7.67 12.35 -13.46
CA SER A 378 6.68 13.12 -12.70
C SER A 378 7.01 14.62 -12.70
N SER A 379 5.96 15.42 -12.73
CA SER A 379 6.03 16.88 -12.48
C SER A 379 6.61 17.21 -11.09
N LEU A 380 6.64 16.22 -10.19
CA LEU A 380 7.22 16.32 -8.84
C LEU A 380 8.66 15.79 -8.76
N SER A 381 9.34 15.53 -9.87
CA SER A 381 10.73 15.04 -9.91
C SER A 381 11.62 16.15 -10.47
N LEU A 382 12.32 16.85 -9.57
CA LEU A 382 13.18 17.96 -9.91
C LEU A 382 14.65 17.53 -9.93
N GLU A 383 15.20 17.26 -11.12
CA GLU A 383 16.57 16.80 -11.30
C GLU A 383 17.41 17.84 -12.08
N MET A 384 18.72 17.83 -11.83
CA MET A 384 19.67 18.59 -12.63
C MET A 384 20.04 17.79 -13.89
N PRO A 385 20.02 18.42 -15.09
CA PRO A 385 20.27 17.70 -16.34
C PRO A 385 21.66 17.05 -16.44
N GLU A 386 22.64 17.61 -15.74
CA GLU A 386 24.04 17.12 -15.74
C GLU A 386 24.26 15.93 -14.82
N ARG A 387 23.34 15.69 -13.85
CA ARG A 387 23.50 14.62 -12.88
C ARG A 387 23.41 13.25 -13.55
N ARG A 388 24.40 12.43 -13.27
CA ARG A 388 24.51 11.05 -13.76
C ARG A 388 24.92 10.11 -12.62
N GLY A 389 24.09 9.13 -12.32
CA GLY A 389 24.35 8.13 -11.28
C GLY A 389 23.88 8.55 -9.89
N GLY A 390 23.95 7.62 -8.94
CA GLY A 390 23.31 7.73 -7.64
C GLY A 390 21.78 7.62 -7.72
N VAL A 391 21.10 7.99 -6.66
CA VAL A 391 19.64 8.08 -6.59
C VAL A 391 19.20 9.37 -7.27
N LEU A 392 18.27 9.29 -8.19
CA LEU A 392 17.75 10.42 -8.97
C LEU A 392 16.39 10.90 -8.42
N ALA A 393 15.99 12.11 -8.81
CA ALA A 393 14.64 12.60 -8.53
C ALA A 393 13.58 11.68 -9.16
N GLY A 394 12.58 11.33 -8.37
CA GLY A 394 11.56 10.32 -8.71
C GLY A 394 11.89 8.90 -8.27
N ASP A 395 13.12 8.58 -7.93
CA ASP A 395 13.49 7.26 -7.41
C ASP A 395 12.98 7.05 -5.98
N ARG A 396 12.78 5.78 -5.61
CA ARG A 396 12.59 5.41 -4.21
C ARG A 396 13.85 5.77 -3.42
N ALA A 397 13.69 6.44 -2.28
CA ALA A 397 14.78 6.69 -1.35
C ALA A 397 15.19 5.37 -0.67
N PRO A 398 16.39 4.83 -0.91
CA PRO A 398 16.87 3.65 -0.19
C PRO A 398 17.18 4.00 1.27
N ASP A 399 17.17 2.99 2.14
CA ASP A 399 17.64 3.18 3.51
C ASP A 399 19.15 3.38 3.56
N ALA A 400 19.64 3.99 4.62
CA ALA A 400 21.07 4.18 4.87
C ALA A 400 21.35 4.20 6.37
N LEU A 401 22.53 3.73 6.74
CA LEU A 401 22.99 3.79 8.11
C LEU A 401 23.75 5.10 8.36
N LEU A 402 23.30 5.85 9.34
CA LEU A 402 23.90 7.09 9.83
C LEU A 402 24.27 6.92 11.31
N LEU A 403 25.10 7.81 11.84
CA LEU A 403 25.32 7.94 13.27
C LEU A 403 24.69 9.24 13.76
N GLY A 404 23.92 9.17 14.84
CA GLY A 404 23.47 10.37 15.55
C GLY A 404 24.63 11.06 16.29
N ALA A 405 24.39 12.29 16.77
CA ALA A 405 25.41 13.12 17.46
C ALA A 405 26.07 12.44 18.66
N GLY A 406 25.42 11.49 19.32
CA GLY A 406 25.97 10.67 20.40
C GLY A 406 26.67 9.39 19.94
N GLY A 407 26.89 9.20 18.64
CA GLY A 407 27.51 7.99 18.07
C GLY A 407 26.58 6.77 17.95
N GLN A 408 25.29 6.91 18.27
CA GLN A 408 24.31 5.83 18.14
C GLN A 408 23.92 5.58 16.68
N PRO A 409 23.82 4.31 16.24
CA PRO A 409 23.31 3.99 14.90
C PRO A 409 21.89 4.52 14.69
N ARG A 410 21.63 5.10 13.52
CA ARG A 410 20.33 5.56 13.07
C ARG A 410 20.10 5.13 11.63
N ARG A 411 18.93 4.64 11.34
CA ARG A 411 18.50 4.37 9.96
C ARG A 411 17.92 5.64 9.37
N LEU A 412 18.17 5.87 8.10
CA LEU A 412 17.54 6.98 7.37
C LEU A 412 16.00 6.86 7.40
N PHE A 413 15.45 5.65 7.32
CA PHE A 413 14.00 5.43 7.43
C PHE A 413 13.43 5.93 8.77
N ASP A 414 14.19 5.86 9.88
CA ASP A 414 13.76 6.45 11.15
C ASP A 414 13.71 7.98 11.09
N VAL A 415 14.57 8.60 10.28
CA VAL A 415 14.60 10.04 10.04
C VAL A 415 13.45 10.49 9.15
N LEU A 416 13.12 9.69 8.13
CA LEU A 416 12.06 9.96 7.16
C LEU A 416 10.66 9.69 7.70
N LYS A 417 10.55 8.85 8.74
CA LYS A 417 9.26 8.41 9.30
C LYS A 417 8.39 9.59 9.73
N GLY A 418 7.21 9.69 9.14
CA GLY A 418 6.26 10.74 9.48
C GLY A 418 5.51 11.32 8.28
N THR A 419 4.86 12.47 8.49
CA THR A 419 4.02 13.12 7.49
C THR A 419 4.69 14.31 6.80
N HIS A 420 5.95 14.58 7.17
CA HIS A 420 6.73 15.73 6.70
C HIS A 420 7.56 15.40 5.45
N TRP A 421 7.92 16.43 4.72
CA TRP A 421 9.03 16.40 3.77
C TRP A 421 10.34 16.44 4.53
N THR A 422 11.38 15.79 4.02
CA THR A 422 12.72 15.83 4.64
C THR A 422 13.71 16.40 3.65
N LEU A 423 14.27 17.56 3.98
CA LEU A 423 15.40 18.15 3.27
C LEU A 423 16.70 17.75 3.95
N ILE A 424 17.46 16.92 3.28
CA ILE A 424 18.79 16.53 3.75
C ILE A 424 19.84 17.43 3.09
N VAL A 425 20.68 17.97 3.92
CA VAL A 425 21.77 18.88 3.56
C VAL A 425 23.08 18.14 3.81
N ARG A 426 23.90 17.96 2.76
CA ARG A 426 25.21 17.34 2.95
C ARG A 426 26.30 18.40 3.14
N GLY A 427 27.04 18.29 4.26
CA GLY A 427 28.11 19.23 4.63
C GLY A 427 27.61 20.51 5.30
N GLN A 428 28.49 21.50 5.42
CA GLN A 428 28.17 22.82 5.98
C GLN A 428 27.56 23.71 4.90
N ILE A 429 26.52 24.47 5.27
CA ILE A 429 25.87 25.40 4.35
C ILE A 429 25.86 26.81 4.93
N GLU A 430 26.49 27.72 4.21
CA GLU A 430 26.43 29.17 4.47
C GLU A 430 25.22 29.85 3.77
N ALA A 431 24.49 29.14 2.90
CA ALA A 431 23.38 29.68 2.13
C ALA A 431 22.06 29.68 2.91
N SER A 432 21.16 30.61 2.57
CA SER A 432 19.80 30.63 3.11
C SER A 432 19.02 29.41 2.60
N LEU A 433 18.69 28.49 3.51
CA LEU A 433 17.77 27.40 3.26
C LEU A 433 16.32 27.92 3.17
N PRO A 434 15.39 27.12 2.64
CA PRO A 434 13.98 27.48 2.66
C PRO A 434 13.51 27.86 4.07
N ALA A 435 12.58 28.81 4.14
CA ALA A 435 12.00 29.22 5.42
C ALA A 435 11.40 28.01 6.15
N THR A 436 11.43 28.05 7.48
CA THR A 436 10.84 27.00 8.31
C THR A 436 9.34 26.84 7.99
N ASN A 437 8.95 25.61 7.64
CA ASN A 437 7.57 25.23 7.40
C ASN A 437 7.26 24.00 8.26
N PRO A 438 6.13 23.93 8.97
CA PRO A 438 5.79 22.77 9.81
C PRO A 438 5.79 21.43 9.05
N GLY A 439 5.54 21.46 7.74
CA GLY A 439 5.58 20.30 6.86
C GLY A 439 6.97 19.93 6.33
N LEU A 440 8.03 20.68 6.68
CA LEU A 440 9.40 20.45 6.20
C LEU A 440 10.38 20.27 7.37
N ARG A 441 10.96 19.09 7.48
CA ARG A 441 12.10 18.80 8.37
C ARG A 441 13.40 19.03 7.60
N ILE A 442 14.30 19.81 8.17
CA ILE A 442 15.65 20.02 7.61
C ILE A 442 16.63 19.24 8.47
N VAL A 443 17.48 18.45 7.86
CA VAL A 443 18.44 17.56 8.49
C VAL A 443 19.82 17.78 7.86
N GLN A 444 20.83 18.02 8.68
CA GLN A 444 22.21 18.14 8.22
C GLN A 444 22.95 16.82 8.46
N VAL A 445 23.60 16.32 7.41
CA VAL A 445 24.45 15.13 7.43
C VAL A 445 25.89 15.52 7.11
N GLY A 446 26.82 15.24 8.02
CA GLY A 446 28.22 15.59 7.89
C GLY A 446 28.81 16.12 9.21
N GLU A 447 30.03 16.66 9.14
CA GLU A 447 30.73 17.21 10.30
C GLU A 447 29.94 18.39 10.90
N GLY A 448 29.66 18.32 12.20
CA GLY A 448 28.86 19.33 12.93
C GLY A 448 27.34 19.21 12.69
N GLY A 449 26.88 18.26 11.90
CA GLY A 449 25.45 18.01 11.63
C GLY A 449 24.75 17.18 12.70
N GLU A 450 23.42 17.05 12.56
CA GLU A 450 22.57 16.19 13.38
C GLU A 450 22.98 14.71 13.25
N PHE A 451 23.43 14.32 12.04
CA PHE A 451 23.89 12.98 11.72
C PHE A 451 25.26 12.99 11.04
N ILE A 452 26.02 11.93 11.29
CA ILE A 452 27.34 11.71 10.70
C ILE A 452 27.25 10.56 9.70
N ASP A 453 27.76 10.78 8.50
CA ASP A 453 27.94 9.77 7.48
C ASP A 453 29.33 9.15 7.61
N THR A 454 29.40 8.00 8.30
CA THR A 454 30.68 7.33 8.52
C THR A 454 31.08 6.55 7.26
N ASN A 455 32.31 6.79 6.80
CA ASN A 455 32.87 6.16 5.60
C ASN A 455 32.10 6.46 4.29
N ASP A 456 31.39 7.57 4.24
CA ASP A 456 30.66 8.01 3.04
C ASP A 456 29.60 6.99 2.54
N VAL A 457 28.97 6.24 3.46
CA VAL A 457 27.99 5.22 3.10
C VAL A 457 26.73 5.85 2.50
N PHE A 458 26.19 6.88 3.18
CA PHE A 458 25.02 7.62 2.70
C PHE A 458 25.33 8.38 1.40
N GLY A 459 26.45 9.11 1.38
CA GLY A 459 26.88 9.86 0.19
C GLY A 459 27.07 8.97 -1.04
N SER A 460 27.69 7.80 -0.86
CA SER A 460 27.87 6.82 -1.95
C SER A 460 26.55 6.23 -2.44
N VAL A 461 25.62 5.88 -1.55
CA VAL A 461 24.30 5.32 -1.91
C VAL A 461 23.50 6.32 -2.74
N TYR A 462 23.44 7.57 -2.28
CA TYR A 462 22.68 8.63 -2.94
C TYR A 462 23.46 9.32 -4.09
N GLY A 463 24.76 9.09 -4.20
CA GLY A 463 25.62 9.80 -5.15
C GLY A 463 25.65 11.31 -4.88
N LEU A 464 25.55 11.74 -3.61
CA LEU A 464 25.53 13.13 -3.21
C LEU A 464 26.94 13.66 -2.98
N ALA A 465 27.25 14.83 -3.54
CA ALA A 465 28.44 15.61 -3.20
C ALA A 465 28.19 16.52 -1.99
N GLU A 466 29.29 17.00 -1.37
CA GLU A 466 29.17 18.10 -0.40
C GLU A 466 28.59 19.35 -1.05
N GLY A 467 27.72 20.03 -0.34
CA GLY A 467 27.02 21.20 -0.86
C GLY A 467 25.80 20.86 -1.74
N GLU A 468 25.34 19.61 -1.76
CA GLU A 468 24.09 19.22 -2.39
C GLU A 468 22.95 19.06 -1.40
N LEU A 469 21.74 19.32 -1.89
CA LEU A 469 20.46 19.21 -1.22
C LEU A 469 19.70 18.00 -1.78
N LEU A 470 19.20 17.15 -0.89
CA LEU A 470 18.33 16.03 -1.21
C LEU A 470 16.98 16.24 -0.53
N LEU A 471 15.93 16.40 -1.30
CA LEU A 471 14.57 16.51 -0.78
C LEU A 471 13.85 15.17 -0.93
N ILE A 472 13.37 14.63 0.17
CA ILE A 472 12.61 13.37 0.18
C ILE A 472 11.15 13.69 0.54
N ARG A 473 10.25 13.12 -0.22
CA ARG A 473 8.78 13.26 -0.11
C ARG A 473 8.24 12.43 1.07
N PRO A 474 7.05 12.79 1.59
CA PRO A 474 6.41 12.01 2.67
C PRO A 474 6.12 10.53 2.33
N ASP A 475 6.09 10.18 1.04
CA ASP A 475 5.87 8.81 0.59
C ASP A 475 7.19 8.04 0.29
N GLY A 476 8.35 8.61 0.70
CA GLY A 476 9.65 7.96 0.58
C GLY A 476 10.23 7.94 -0.83
N TYR A 477 9.83 8.88 -1.69
CA TYR A 477 10.45 9.10 -2.99
C TYR A 477 11.26 10.39 -2.98
N VAL A 478 12.30 10.46 -3.81
CA VAL A 478 13.12 11.65 -3.97
C VAL A 478 12.36 12.68 -4.78
N GLY A 479 12.10 13.85 -4.19
CA GLY A 479 11.45 14.97 -4.85
C GLY A 479 12.44 15.86 -5.63
N ALA A 480 13.62 16.09 -5.06
CA ALA A 480 14.64 16.91 -5.71
C ALA A 480 16.06 16.52 -5.29
N VAL A 481 17.01 16.66 -6.21
CA VAL A 481 18.45 16.65 -5.93
C VAL A 481 19.07 17.86 -6.61
N LEU A 482 19.61 18.79 -5.82
CA LEU A 482 20.08 20.09 -6.30
C LEU A 482 21.33 20.56 -5.58
N PRO A 483 22.27 21.24 -6.24
CA PRO A 483 23.31 22.00 -5.54
C PRO A 483 22.66 23.12 -4.70
N VAL A 484 23.30 23.47 -3.58
CA VAL A 484 22.85 24.56 -2.70
C VAL A 484 22.69 25.88 -3.47
N ALA A 485 23.51 26.13 -4.48
CA ALA A 485 23.41 27.32 -5.33
C ALA A 485 22.03 27.44 -6.02
N GLU A 486 21.32 26.31 -6.20
CA GLU A 486 19.98 26.25 -6.81
C GLU A 486 18.84 26.27 -5.77
N SER A 487 19.10 26.66 -4.52
CA SER A 487 18.12 26.70 -3.42
C SER A 487 16.84 27.49 -3.75
N ARG A 488 16.93 28.50 -4.66
CA ARG A 488 15.75 29.22 -5.15
C ARG A 488 14.78 28.33 -5.93
N ARG A 489 15.30 27.37 -6.71
CA ARG A 489 14.45 26.39 -7.42
C ARG A 489 13.75 25.46 -6.44
N LEU A 490 14.45 25.06 -5.37
CA LEU A 490 13.86 24.28 -4.29
C LEU A 490 12.72 25.05 -3.61
N THR A 491 12.92 26.34 -3.32
CA THR A 491 11.87 27.19 -2.72
C THR A 491 10.63 27.28 -3.62
N ALA A 492 10.82 27.45 -4.92
CA ALA A 492 9.72 27.49 -5.90
C ALA A 492 9.01 26.11 -5.98
N TYR A 493 9.76 25.01 -5.91
CA TYR A 493 9.19 23.66 -5.88
C TYR A 493 8.34 23.44 -4.61
N LEU A 494 8.87 23.81 -3.44
CA LEU A 494 8.17 23.64 -2.16
C LEU A 494 6.86 24.46 -2.10
N ALA A 495 6.79 25.61 -2.72
CA ALA A 495 5.57 26.41 -2.82
C ALA A 495 4.42 25.70 -3.58
N ASN A 496 4.74 24.71 -4.44
CA ASN A 496 3.74 23.93 -5.15
C ASN A 496 3.26 22.67 -4.39
N VAL A 497 3.94 22.30 -3.30
CA VAL A 497 3.68 21.03 -2.60
C VAL A 497 3.43 21.19 -1.09
N LEU A 498 3.79 22.34 -0.54
CA LEU A 498 3.53 22.67 0.86
C LEU A 498 2.48 23.80 0.95
N PRO A 499 1.65 23.80 1.99
CA PRO A 499 0.79 24.94 2.26
C PRO A 499 1.64 26.19 2.54
N GLU A 500 1.11 27.36 2.19
CA GLU A 500 1.72 28.63 2.58
C GLU A 500 1.88 28.68 4.10
N SER A 501 3.08 29.04 4.57
CA SER A 501 3.27 29.31 6.00
C SER A 501 2.32 30.43 6.42
N PRO A 502 1.54 30.27 7.51
CA PRO A 502 0.73 31.36 7.99
C PRO A 502 1.65 32.54 8.24
N THR A 503 1.48 33.61 7.45
CA THR A 503 2.11 34.88 7.73
C THR A 503 1.71 35.28 9.13
N LEU A 504 2.66 35.38 10.07
CA LEU A 504 2.45 35.98 11.37
C LEU A 504 2.00 37.44 11.12
N SER A 505 0.70 37.64 10.93
CA SER A 505 0.12 38.98 11.01
C SER A 505 0.32 39.43 12.46
N SER A 506 1.20 40.40 12.60
CA SER A 506 1.36 41.12 13.85
C SER A 506 0.05 41.86 14.14
N ASN A 507 -0.94 41.17 14.70
CA ASN A 507 -1.92 41.81 15.60
C ASN A 507 -2.95 40.79 16.11
N GLN A 508 -3.10 40.85 17.40
CA GLN A 508 -4.21 40.44 18.27
C GLN A 508 -4.11 39.08 18.97
N ASN A 509 -3.74 39.24 20.27
CA ASN A 509 -4.24 38.53 21.43
C ASN A 509 -4.04 37.01 21.54
N GLY A 510 -3.00 36.70 22.32
CA GLY A 510 -2.74 35.47 23.01
C GLY A 510 -3.93 34.60 23.42
N ARG A 511 -4.16 33.57 22.62
CA ARG A 511 -4.80 32.30 22.97
C ARG A 511 -4.84 31.43 21.73
N ALA A 512 -3.80 30.63 21.49
CA ALA A 512 -3.79 29.38 20.75
C ALA A 512 -2.37 29.03 20.26
N ALA A 513 -1.46 28.82 21.20
CA ALA A 513 -0.16 28.22 20.90
C ALA A 513 0.16 27.18 22.00
N SER A 514 -0.60 26.09 22.05
CA SER A 514 -0.27 24.93 22.90
C SER A 514 -1.02 23.64 22.54
N ALA A 515 -1.11 23.31 21.25
CA ALA A 515 -1.77 22.07 20.82
C ALA A 515 -0.89 21.11 20.00
N TRP A 516 0.44 21.32 19.96
CA TRP A 516 1.32 20.49 19.14
C TRP A 516 2.57 19.99 19.88
N LEU A 517 2.46 19.68 21.20
CA LEU A 517 3.57 19.02 21.92
C LEU A 517 3.05 17.98 22.91
N ALA A 518 3.50 16.77 22.69
CA ALA A 518 3.57 15.58 23.55
C ALA A 518 2.33 14.70 23.70
N PRO A 519 2.48 13.38 23.54
CA PRO A 519 1.52 12.41 24.04
C PRO A 519 1.59 12.43 25.58
N SER A 520 0.46 12.66 26.22
CA SER A 520 0.28 12.51 27.67
C SER A 520 0.55 11.05 28.06
N GLU A 521 1.47 10.84 29.00
CA GLU A 521 1.64 9.58 29.71
C GLU A 521 0.33 9.18 30.39
N VAL A 522 -0.23 8.08 29.96
CA VAL A 522 -1.33 7.43 30.67
C VAL A 522 -0.71 6.70 31.87
N GLN A 523 -0.86 7.26 33.06
CA GLN A 523 -0.60 6.53 34.30
C GLN A 523 -1.64 5.41 34.45
N VAL A 524 -1.18 4.18 34.33
CA VAL A 524 -1.96 3.00 34.71
C VAL A 524 -1.94 2.90 36.23
N ALA A 525 -3.07 3.19 36.86
CA ALA A 525 -3.28 2.91 38.28
C ALA A 525 -3.38 1.39 38.47
N VAL A 526 -2.46 0.82 39.22
CA VAL A 526 -2.53 -0.57 39.72
C VAL A 526 -3.43 -0.57 40.94
N PRO A 527 -4.51 -1.35 41.00
CA PRO A 527 -5.27 -1.53 42.24
C PRO A 527 -4.44 -2.39 43.20
N GLY A 528 -4.10 -1.83 44.37
CA GLY A 528 -3.51 -2.59 45.48
C GLY A 528 -4.53 -3.61 45.99
N GLY A 529 -4.03 -4.83 46.23
CA GLY A 529 -4.78 -5.86 46.90
C GLY A 529 -4.83 -5.63 48.42
N ASP A 530 -5.93 -6.03 48.97
CA ASP A 530 -6.10 -6.63 50.31
C ASP A 530 -6.89 -7.92 50.15
#